data_12e5b2f2925be0e14e0f0d1a27980f85
#
_entry.id   12e5b2f2925be0e14e0f0d1a27980f85
#
_cell.length_a   1.000
_cell.length_b   1.000
_cell.length_c   1.000
_cell.angle_alpha   90.00
_cell.angle_beta   90.00
_cell.angle_gamma   90.00
#
_symmetry.space_group_name_H-M   'P 1'
#
loop_
_entity.id
_entity.type
_entity.pdbx_description
1 polymer ?
#
loop_
_entity_poly.entity_id
_entity_poly.type
_entity_poly.pdbx_seq_one_letter_code
_entity_poly.pdbx_strand_id
1 'polypeptide(L)'
;NDAAQTVDRLIDVFPHDQQAQVRTQLSMSLVAVIAQRLIPRVGGGRVAAFEVMTGSPAVSNLIREGQVRQIRNVMTTSGRDGMQLLESSLSGLVSNGTITLDDAQAISMYPDEVVYHQPVVGRT
;
A
#
# COMPACT_ATOMS: atom_id res chain seq x y z
N ASN A 1 -3.47 -7.26 -4.25
CA ASN A 1 -2.70 -6.35 -5.10
C ASN A 1 -2.30 -5.12 -4.31
N ASP A 2 -1.01 -4.87 -4.25
CA ASP A 2 -0.50 -3.66 -3.64
C ASP A 2 -0.35 -2.54 -4.68
N ALA A 3 0.02 -1.35 -4.21
CA ALA A 3 0.14 -0.19 -5.08
C ALA A 3 1.24 -0.37 -6.14
N ALA A 4 2.36 -0.99 -5.79
CA ALA A 4 3.45 -1.26 -6.72
C ALA A 4 3.02 -2.24 -7.82
N GLN A 5 2.30 -3.31 -7.48
CA GLN A 5 1.77 -4.25 -8.46
C GLN A 5 0.75 -3.60 -9.38
N THR A 6 -0.04 -2.65 -8.88
CA THR A 6 -0.98 -1.89 -9.71
C THR A 6 -0.25 -1.14 -10.82
N VAL A 7 0.87 -0.52 -10.51
CA VAL A 7 1.71 0.17 -11.52
C VAL A 7 2.21 -0.82 -12.57
N ASP A 8 2.74 -1.97 -12.16
CA ASP A 8 3.18 -3.00 -13.10
C ASP A 8 2.07 -3.46 -14.03
N ARG A 9 0.88 -3.67 -13.50
CA ARG A 9 -0.27 -4.11 -14.31
C ARG A 9 -0.70 -3.07 -15.33
N LEU A 10 -0.67 -1.79 -14.95
CA LEU A 10 -0.96 -0.71 -15.90
C LEU A 10 0.03 -0.70 -17.07
N ILE A 11 1.31 -0.92 -16.79
CA ILE A 11 2.34 -0.95 -17.82
C ILE A 11 2.20 -2.19 -18.69
N ASP A 12 1.87 -3.33 -18.10
CA ASP A 12 1.77 -4.62 -18.79
C ASP A 12 0.63 -4.68 -19.82
N VAL A 13 -0.37 -3.79 -19.78
CA VAL A 13 -1.42 -3.76 -20.79
C VAL A 13 -0.92 -3.18 -22.12
N PHE A 14 0.26 -2.56 -22.14
CA PHE A 14 0.83 -1.98 -23.37
C PHE A 14 1.77 -2.98 -24.05
N PRO A 15 1.94 -2.92 -25.38
CA PRO A 15 2.93 -3.72 -26.09
C PRO A 15 4.33 -3.49 -25.52
N HIS A 16 5.14 -4.54 -25.52
CA HIS A 16 6.47 -4.52 -24.88
C HIS A 16 7.36 -3.38 -25.39
N ASP A 17 7.32 -3.09 -26.69
CA ASP A 17 8.10 -2.02 -27.31
C ASP A 17 7.66 -0.60 -26.92
N GLN A 18 6.48 -0.47 -26.32
CA GLN A 18 5.96 0.81 -25.85
C GLN A 18 6.11 1.00 -24.33
N GLN A 19 6.49 -0.04 -23.60
CA GLN A 19 6.45 0.01 -22.13
C GLN A 19 7.44 1.01 -21.54
N ALA A 20 8.62 1.18 -22.13
CA ALA A 20 9.59 2.16 -21.65
C ALA A 20 9.05 3.60 -21.73
N GLN A 21 8.37 3.94 -22.82
CA GLN A 21 7.74 5.25 -22.99
C GLN A 21 6.58 5.44 -22.00
N VAL A 22 5.78 4.40 -21.79
CA VAL A 22 4.67 4.43 -20.83
C VAL A 22 5.20 4.65 -19.42
N ARG A 23 6.29 3.99 -19.02
CA ARG A 23 6.92 4.22 -17.72
C ARG A 23 7.35 5.67 -17.52
N THR A 24 7.97 6.24 -18.55
CA THR A 24 8.41 7.64 -18.51
C THR A 24 7.23 8.59 -18.33
N GLN A 25 6.18 8.41 -19.11
CA GLN A 25 4.99 9.26 -19.01
C GLN A 25 4.27 9.09 -17.67
N LEU A 26 4.12 7.84 -17.20
CA LEU A 26 3.48 7.55 -15.94
C LEU A 26 4.26 8.16 -14.76
N SER A 27 5.60 8.09 -14.81
CA SER A 27 6.45 8.65 -13.77
C SER A 27 6.30 10.15 -13.61
N MET A 28 5.97 10.85 -14.70
CA MET A 28 5.75 12.30 -14.69
C MET A 28 4.33 12.69 -14.30
N SER A 29 3.37 11.82 -14.50
CA SER A 29 1.95 12.14 -14.38
C SER A 29 1.31 11.60 -13.09
N LEU A 30 1.90 10.57 -12.49
CA LEU A 30 1.31 9.87 -11.35
C LEU A 30 1.32 10.77 -10.11
N VAL A 31 0.14 10.97 -9.54
CA VAL A 31 -0.02 11.70 -8.27
C VAL A 31 -0.08 10.74 -7.10
N ALA A 32 -0.92 9.71 -7.20
CA ALA A 32 -1.07 8.71 -6.14
C ALA A 32 -1.71 7.44 -6.68
N VAL A 33 -1.47 6.34 -6.00
CA VAL A 33 -2.21 5.09 -6.15
C VAL A 33 -2.76 4.71 -4.78
N ILE A 34 -4.06 4.47 -4.72
CA ILE A 34 -4.73 4.03 -3.50
C ILE A 34 -5.31 2.65 -3.76
N ALA A 35 -4.81 1.65 -3.04
CA ALA A 35 -5.31 0.29 -3.10
C ALA A 35 -6.18 0.03 -1.86
N GLN A 36 -7.34 -0.57 -2.08
CA GLN A 36 -8.32 -0.83 -1.03
C GLN A 36 -8.54 -2.32 -0.87
N ARG A 37 -8.65 -2.76 0.39
CA ARG A 37 -9.06 -4.13 0.72
C ARG A 37 -10.19 -4.06 1.73
N LEU A 38 -11.20 -4.92 1.54
CA LEU A 38 -12.32 -5.05 2.46
C LEU A 38 -12.10 -6.25 3.37
N ILE A 39 -12.26 -6.05 4.66
CA ILE A 39 -12.03 -7.06 5.70
C ILE A 39 -13.30 -7.18 6.56
N PRO A 40 -13.66 -8.42 7.01
CA PRO A 40 -14.75 -8.61 7.94
C PRO A 40 -14.54 -7.79 9.22
N ARG A 41 -15.57 -7.08 9.61
CA ARG A 41 -15.58 -6.26 10.82
C ARG A 41 -16.06 -7.08 11.99
N VAL A 42 -15.45 -6.91 13.16
CA VAL A 42 -15.95 -7.48 14.39
C VAL A 42 -17.37 -6.94 14.66
N GLY A 43 -18.31 -7.83 14.86
CA GLY A 43 -19.71 -7.45 15.08
C GLY A 43 -20.57 -7.37 13.83
N GLY A 44 -20.00 -7.57 12.65
CA GLY A 44 -20.72 -7.61 11.39
C GLY A 44 -20.32 -6.52 10.40
N GLY A 45 -20.62 -6.78 9.12
CA GLY A 45 -20.24 -5.91 8.02
C GLY A 45 -18.77 -6.01 7.67
N ARG A 46 -18.31 -5.06 6.86
CA ARG A 46 -16.91 -4.99 6.41
C ARG A 46 -16.37 -3.58 6.60
N VAL A 47 -15.06 -3.49 6.69
CA VAL A 47 -14.33 -2.23 6.77
C VAL A 47 -13.22 -2.23 5.74
N ALA A 48 -12.85 -1.05 5.26
CA ALA A 48 -11.79 -0.91 4.28
C ALA A 48 -10.45 -0.64 4.96
N ALA A 49 -9.40 -1.29 4.48
CA ALA A 49 -8.02 -0.92 4.73
C ALA A 49 -7.41 -0.40 3.43
N PHE A 50 -6.47 0.52 3.55
CA PHE A 50 -5.91 1.23 2.41
C PHE A 50 -4.39 1.16 2.39
N GLU A 51 -3.84 0.98 1.18
CA GLU A 51 -2.46 1.27 0.89
C GLU A 51 -2.41 2.55 0.06
N VAL A 52 -1.53 3.48 0.41
CA VAL A 52 -1.41 4.77 -0.27
C VAL A 52 0.04 4.95 -0.71
N MET A 53 0.24 5.11 -2.02
CA MET A 53 1.52 5.42 -2.62
C MET A 53 1.40 6.75 -3.34
N THR A 54 2.26 7.70 -3.03
CA THR A 54 2.29 9.00 -3.72
C THR A 54 3.38 9.03 -4.78
N GLY A 55 3.19 9.87 -5.79
CA GLY A 55 4.15 10.06 -6.88
C GLY A 55 5.33 10.95 -6.47
N SER A 56 6.02 10.58 -5.40
CA SER A 56 7.23 11.27 -4.95
C SER A 56 8.37 11.11 -5.97
N PRO A 57 9.41 11.96 -5.92
CA PRO A 57 10.56 11.79 -6.81
C PRO A 57 11.21 10.41 -6.73
N ALA A 58 11.28 9.81 -5.55
CA ALA A 58 11.85 8.48 -5.37
C ALA A 58 11.00 7.42 -6.08
N VAL A 59 9.67 7.46 -5.92
CA VAL A 59 8.76 6.55 -6.60
C VAL A 59 8.80 6.77 -8.11
N SER A 60 8.75 8.02 -8.55
CA SER A 60 8.80 8.36 -9.98
C SER A 60 10.06 7.82 -10.66
N ASN A 61 11.21 7.93 -10.00
CA ASN A 61 12.47 7.40 -10.52
C ASN A 61 12.42 5.88 -10.65
N LEU A 62 11.90 5.18 -9.67
CA LEU A 62 11.79 3.73 -9.72
C LEU A 62 10.84 3.25 -10.83
N ILE A 63 9.74 3.96 -11.05
CA ILE A 63 8.83 3.63 -12.15
C ILE A 63 9.53 3.82 -13.49
N ARG A 64 10.20 4.95 -13.69
CA ARG A 64 10.90 5.26 -14.95
C ARG A 64 11.99 4.24 -15.25
N GLU A 65 12.70 3.77 -14.22
CA GLU A 65 13.79 2.81 -14.36
C GLU A 65 13.32 1.35 -14.43
N GLY A 66 12.01 1.11 -14.33
CA GLY A 66 11.46 -0.25 -14.34
C GLY A 66 11.75 -1.03 -13.07
N GLN A 67 12.00 -0.36 -11.95
CA GLN A 67 12.35 -0.98 -10.67
C GLN A 67 11.21 -0.88 -9.66
N VAL A 68 10.02 -1.25 -10.10
CA VAL A 68 8.79 -1.16 -9.31
C VAL A 68 8.87 -1.97 -8.02
N ARG A 69 9.62 -3.08 -8.01
CA ARG A 69 9.78 -3.93 -6.82
C ARG A 69 10.39 -3.20 -5.64
N GLN A 70 11.15 -2.13 -5.89
CA GLN A 70 11.79 -1.35 -4.83
C GLN A 70 10.87 -0.28 -4.24
N ILE A 71 9.70 -0.05 -4.81
CA ILE A 71 8.77 0.98 -4.34
C ILE A 71 8.35 0.70 -2.89
N ARG A 72 8.11 -0.55 -2.53
CA ARG A 72 7.71 -0.90 -1.17
C ARG A 72 8.74 -0.44 -0.13
N ASN A 73 10.02 -0.57 -0.44
CA ASN A 73 11.09 -0.12 0.46
C ASN A 73 11.04 1.40 0.69
N VAL A 74 10.74 2.17 -0.36
CA VAL A 74 10.54 3.61 -0.24
C VAL A 74 9.33 3.91 0.63
N MET A 75 8.23 3.19 0.44
CA MET A 75 7.01 3.41 1.22
C MET A 75 7.20 3.17 2.72
N THR A 76 8.07 2.25 3.11
CA THR A 76 8.31 1.96 4.54
C THR A 76 8.87 3.17 5.30
N THR A 77 9.51 4.10 4.60
CA THR A 77 10.18 5.26 5.22
C THR A 77 9.55 6.58 4.83
N SER A 78 8.45 6.57 4.05
CA SER A 78 7.87 7.77 3.45
C SER A 78 6.51 8.15 4.05
N GLY A 79 6.27 7.83 5.32
CA GLY A 79 5.02 8.20 5.99
C GLY A 79 4.78 9.72 6.01
N ARG A 80 5.84 10.53 6.04
CA ARG A 80 5.75 11.99 5.99
C ARG A 80 5.20 12.50 4.67
N ASP A 81 5.35 11.73 3.59
CA ASP A 81 4.85 12.09 2.27
C ASP A 81 3.42 11.58 2.04
N GLY A 82 2.76 11.13 3.09
CA GLY A 82 1.41 10.61 3.02
C GLY A 82 1.31 9.15 2.55
N MET A 83 2.44 8.46 2.39
CA MET A 83 2.43 7.05 2.02
C MET A 83 2.08 6.16 3.20
N GLN A 84 1.39 5.05 2.90
CA GLN A 84 0.97 4.09 3.90
C GLN A 84 0.96 2.70 3.31
N LEU A 85 1.61 1.76 3.97
CA LEU A 85 1.49 0.35 3.62
C LEU A 85 0.14 -0.20 4.10
N LEU A 86 -0.38 -1.18 3.37
CA LEU A 86 -1.61 -1.88 3.76
C LEU A 86 -1.48 -2.45 5.18
N GLU A 87 -0.33 -3.00 5.52
CA GLU A 87 -0.07 -3.59 6.84
C GLU A 87 -0.17 -2.59 7.98
N SER A 88 0.18 -1.33 7.74
CA SER A 88 -0.01 -0.26 8.72
C SER A 88 -1.49 0.05 8.94
N SER A 89 -2.26 0.11 7.87
CA SER A 89 -3.72 0.29 7.94
C SER A 89 -4.38 -0.87 8.69
N LEU A 90 -4.02 -2.11 8.34
CA LEU A 90 -4.53 -3.30 9.01
C LEU A 90 -4.16 -3.32 10.49
N SER A 91 -2.93 -2.99 10.83
CA SER A 91 -2.46 -2.95 12.22
C SER A 91 -3.24 -1.94 13.05
N GLY A 92 -3.58 -0.78 12.49
CA GLY A 92 -4.43 0.20 13.14
C GLY A 92 -5.83 -0.33 13.44
N LEU A 93 -6.44 -1.02 12.47
CA LEU A 93 -7.77 -1.62 12.64
C LEU A 93 -7.78 -2.76 13.66
N VAL A 94 -6.72 -3.57 13.70
CA VAL A 94 -6.55 -4.61 14.71
C VAL A 94 -6.40 -3.98 16.09
N SER A 95 -5.57 -2.96 16.20
CA SER A 95 -5.23 -2.32 17.47
C SER A 95 -6.44 -1.63 18.10
N ASN A 96 -7.36 -1.08 17.29
CA ASN A 96 -8.57 -0.45 17.82
C ASN A 96 -9.77 -1.40 17.95
N GLY A 97 -9.57 -2.70 17.67
CA GLY A 97 -10.61 -3.72 17.84
C GLY A 97 -11.63 -3.82 16.72
N THR A 98 -11.42 -3.13 15.60
CA THR A 98 -12.36 -3.14 14.46
C THR A 98 -12.33 -4.45 13.70
N ILE A 99 -11.16 -5.06 13.54
CA ILE A 99 -10.95 -6.36 12.89
C ILE A 99 -10.11 -7.26 13.78
N THR A 100 -10.14 -8.58 13.50
CA THR A 100 -9.26 -9.52 14.20
C THR A 100 -7.89 -9.58 13.58
N LEU A 101 -6.89 -9.94 14.36
CA LEU A 101 -5.53 -10.16 13.87
C LEU A 101 -5.51 -11.27 12.81
N ASP A 102 -6.25 -12.35 13.03
CA ASP A 102 -6.31 -13.47 12.10
C ASP A 102 -6.83 -13.05 10.73
N ASP A 103 -7.91 -12.28 10.68
CA ASP A 103 -8.48 -11.79 9.42
C ASP A 103 -7.52 -10.83 8.72
N ALA A 104 -6.85 -9.97 9.47
CA ALA A 104 -5.87 -9.04 8.93
C ALA A 104 -4.67 -9.77 8.31
N GLN A 105 -4.13 -10.76 9.00
CA GLN A 105 -3.00 -11.55 8.51
C GLN A 105 -3.37 -12.40 7.30
N ALA A 106 -4.59 -12.90 7.25
CA ALA A 106 -5.07 -13.70 6.13
C ALA A 106 -5.13 -12.92 4.82
N ILE A 107 -5.40 -11.62 4.86
CA ILE A 107 -5.51 -10.77 3.67
C ILE A 107 -4.19 -10.14 3.26
N SER A 108 -3.22 -10.05 4.17
CA SER A 108 -1.93 -9.43 3.93
C SER A 108 -0.98 -10.35 3.16
N MET A 109 -0.21 -9.79 2.23
CA MET A 109 0.91 -10.48 1.59
C MET A 109 2.13 -10.55 2.52
N TYR A 110 2.13 -9.77 3.60
CA TYR A 110 3.21 -9.66 4.59
C TYR A 110 2.63 -9.79 5.99
N PRO A 111 2.10 -10.97 6.35
CA PRO A 111 1.35 -11.12 7.61
C PRO A 111 2.17 -10.81 8.86
N ASP A 112 3.49 -11.02 8.82
CA ASP A 112 4.36 -10.71 9.95
C ASP A 112 4.49 -9.20 10.22
N GLU A 113 4.13 -8.38 9.24
CA GLU A 113 4.14 -6.91 9.39
C GLU A 113 2.83 -6.37 9.95
N VAL A 114 1.81 -7.21 10.09
CA VAL A 114 0.56 -6.83 10.76
C VAL A 114 0.74 -7.09 12.25
N VAL A 115 0.74 -6.03 13.03
CA VAL A 115 1.03 -6.11 14.46
C VAL A 115 -0.08 -5.46 15.28
N TYR A 116 -0.32 -6.01 16.46
CA TYR A 116 -1.19 -5.41 17.44
C TYR A 116 -0.38 -4.46 18.33
N HIS A 117 -0.78 -3.20 18.33
CA HIS A 117 -0.23 -2.23 19.25
C HIS A 117 -1.21 -2.03 20.39
N GLN A 118 -0.78 -2.36 21.61
CA GLN A 118 -1.60 -2.11 22.77
C GLN A 118 -1.88 -0.61 22.86
N PRO A 119 -3.16 -0.19 23.00
CA PRO A 119 -3.47 1.22 23.15
C PRO A 119 -2.69 1.82 24.33
N VAL A 120 -2.12 3.00 24.14
CA VAL A 120 -1.50 3.72 25.25
C VAL A 120 -2.61 4.09 26.22
N VAL A 121 -2.69 3.37 27.34
CA VAL A 121 -3.69 3.60 28.37
C VAL A 121 -3.34 4.88 29.13
N GLY A 122 -4.27 5.83 29.06
CA GLY A 122 -4.42 6.75 30.15
C GLY A 122 -3.25 7.65 30.44
N ARG A 123 -2.89 8.49 29.51
CA ARG A 123 -2.32 9.77 29.89
C ARG A 123 -3.46 10.76 30.08
N THR A 124 -3.83 10.88 31.29
CA THR A 124 -4.52 12.09 31.66
C THR A 124 -3.55 13.26 31.55
#